data_ec3c0be0d055b29e292b26be76d6495e
#
_entry.id   ec3c0be0d055b29e292b26be76d6495e
#
_cell.length_a   1.000
_cell.length_b   1.000
_cell.length_c   1.000
_cell.angle_alpha   90.00
_cell.angle_beta   90.00
_cell.angle_gamma   90.00
#
_symmetry.space_group_name_H-M   'P 1'
#
loop_
_entity.id
_entity.type
_entity.pdbx_description
1 polymer ?
#
loop_
_entity_poly.entity_id
_entity_poly.type
_entity_poly.pdbx_seq_one_letter_code
_entity_poly.pdbx_strand_id
1 'polypeptide(L)'
;MGEIRSHKCPSCGGNLSINIEKQMYYCPFCGSTYDYEYFREEQMHELGETYLSRGEFSAAIDAYKYLLQKDPHNFLALRGTVLASARMNSMNDILKTDFRGFTYNSKLAESAVESSSAEDKDYFVEFARILREMHELSKLHKERKSLADEKKRKNTR
;
A
#
# COMPACT_ATOMS: atom_id res chain seq x y z
N MET A 1 5.10 27.52 -3.97
CA MET A 1 3.65 27.53 -3.77
C MET A 1 3.10 26.23 -4.29
N GLY A 2 2.52 25.41 -3.41
CA GLY A 2 1.84 24.21 -3.84
C GLY A 2 0.61 24.58 -4.67
N GLU A 3 0.44 23.94 -5.83
CA GLU A 3 -0.80 24.05 -6.58
C GLU A 3 -1.96 23.67 -5.66
N ILE A 4 -2.89 24.62 -5.45
CA ILE A 4 -4.17 24.30 -4.81
C ILE A 4 -4.92 23.42 -5.82
N ARG A 5 -4.89 22.11 -5.61
CA ARG A 5 -5.69 21.19 -6.42
C ARG A 5 -7.17 21.54 -6.23
N SER A 6 -7.80 22.09 -7.25
CA SER A 6 -9.22 22.28 -7.25
C SER A 6 -9.92 20.94 -7.41
N HIS A 7 -10.73 20.57 -6.43
CA HIS A 7 -11.56 19.38 -6.54
C HIS A 7 -12.67 19.60 -7.58
N LYS A 8 -12.99 18.55 -8.32
CA LYS A 8 -14.11 18.53 -9.27
C LYS A 8 -15.38 18.10 -8.56
N CYS A 9 -16.48 18.70 -8.95
CA CYS A 9 -17.78 18.30 -8.43
C CYS A 9 -18.20 16.93 -8.98
N PRO A 10 -18.44 15.93 -8.12
CA PRO A 10 -18.88 14.59 -8.57
C PRO A 10 -20.22 14.61 -9.33
N SER A 11 -21.07 15.61 -9.06
CA SER A 11 -22.40 15.70 -9.69
C SER A 11 -22.39 16.32 -11.09
N CYS A 12 -21.56 17.35 -11.34
CA CYS A 12 -21.59 18.08 -12.61
C CYS A 12 -20.22 18.29 -13.26
N GLY A 13 -19.12 17.90 -12.61
CA GLY A 13 -17.77 18.06 -13.13
C GLY A 13 -17.20 19.47 -13.04
N GLY A 14 -17.94 20.46 -12.54
CA GLY A 14 -17.48 21.82 -12.33
C GLY A 14 -16.45 21.93 -11.20
N ASN A 15 -15.69 23.03 -11.16
CA ASN A 15 -14.76 23.26 -10.08
C ASN A 15 -15.50 23.59 -8.78
N LEU A 16 -15.09 22.97 -7.68
CA LEU A 16 -15.61 23.25 -6.35
C LEU A 16 -14.93 24.50 -5.75
N SER A 17 -15.71 25.25 -4.98
CA SER A 17 -15.24 26.34 -4.14
C SER A 17 -15.28 25.93 -2.67
N ILE A 18 -14.49 26.61 -1.84
CA ILE A 18 -14.38 26.31 -0.41
C ILE A 18 -15.18 27.32 0.39
N ASN A 19 -16.00 26.84 1.32
CA ASN A 19 -16.58 27.64 2.39
C ASN A 19 -15.85 27.33 3.68
N ILE A 20 -14.97 28.25 4.10
CA ILE A 20 -14.11 28.10 5.29
C ILE A 20 -14.93 28.10 6.58
N GLU A 21 -15.97 28.91 6.66
CA GLU A 21 -16.81 29.03 7.87
C GLU A 21 -17.57 27.75 8.16
N LYS A 22 -18.08 27.10 7.10
CA LYS A 22 -18.84 25.85 7.19
C LYS A 22 -17.97 24.61 7.06
N GLN A 23 -16.67 24.77 6.78
CA GLN A 23 -15.71 23.68 6.53
C GLN A 23 -16.22 22.68 5.48
N MET A 24 -16.68 23.19 4.34
CA MET A 24 -17.23 22.39 3.26
C MET A 24 -16.84 22.92 1.88
N TYR A 25 -16.86 22.02 0.91
CA TYR A 25 -16.82 22.39 -0.48
C TYR A 25 -18.24 22.61 -1.01
N TYR A 26 -18.40 23.57 -1.90
CA TYR A 26 -19.67 23.76 -2.63
C TYR A 26 -19.42 23.94 -4.13
N CYS A 27 -20.38 23.51 -4.91
CA CYS A 27 -20.36 23.70 -6.36
C CYS A 27 -21.18 24.94 -6.74
N PRO A 28 -20.56 26.01 -7.27
CA PRO A 28 -21.29 27.19 -7.70
C PRO A 28 -22.18 26.95 -8.92
N PHE A 29 -22.01 25.81 -9.63
CA PHE A 29 -22.73 25.47 -10.85
C PHE A 29 -24.02 24.69 -10.60
N CYS A 30 -23.96 23.64 -9.75
CA CYS A 30 -25.13 22.80 -9.47
C CYS A 30 -25.64 22.89 -8.03
N GLY A 31 -24.95 23.65 -7.15
CA GLY A 31 -25.37 23.86 -5.76
C GLY A 31 -25.07 22.70 -4.81
N SER A 32 -24.48 21.60 -5.28
CA SER A 32 -24.10 20.49 -4.41
C SER A 32 -23.03 20.88 -3.38
N THR A 33 -23.13 20.33 -2.18
CA THR A 33 -22.18 20.57 -1.11
C THR A 33 -21.55 19.24 -0.64
N TYR A 34 -20.28 19.30 -0.26
CA TYR A 34 -19.50 18.16 0.18
C TYR A 34 -18.69 18.59 1.42
N ASP A 35 -18.62 17.75 2.45
CA ASP A 35 -17.74 18.03 3.59
C ASP A 35 -16.26 17.76 3.21
N TYR A 36 -15.33 18.18 4.07
CA TYR A 36 -13.91 17.95 3.82
C TYR A 36 -13.52 16.47 3.85
N GLU A 37 -14.24 15.66 4.60
CA GLU A 37 -13.99 14.21 4.70
C GLU A 37 -14.31 13.46 3.40
N TYR A 38 -15.23 13.99 2.60
CA TYR A 38 -15.62 13.36 1.32
C TYR A 38 -14.44 13.10 0.39
N PHE A 39 -13.49 14.05 0.32
CA PHE A 39 -12.30 13.91 -0.54
C PHE A 39 -11.08 13.35 0.18
N ARG A 40 -11.14 13.21 1.48
CA ARG A 40 -9.98 12.78 2.27
C ARG A 40 -9.58 11.34 2.03
N GLU A 41 -10.54 10.47 1.80
CA GLU A 41 -10.27 9.07 1.45
C GLU A 41 -9.50 8.96 0.14
N GLU A 42 -9.94 9.69 -0.91
CA GLU A 42 -9.24 9.73 -2.19
C GLU A 42 -7.81 10.25 -2.05
N GLN A 43 -7.63 11.34 -1.30
CA GLN A 43 -6.31 11.89 -1.01
C GLN A 43 -5.41 10.90 -0.26
N MET A 44 -5.94 10.14 0.69
CA MET A 44 -5.18 9.13 1.42
C MET A 44 -4.80 7.93 0.53
N HIS A 45 -5.64 7.55 -0.44
CA HIS A 45 -5.28 6.57 -1.46
C HIS A 45 -4.11 7.05 -2.31
N GLU A 46 -4.18 8.25 -2.86
CA GLU A 46 -3.10 8.84 -3.67
C GLU A 46 -1.80 8.96 -2.88
N LEU A 47 -1.87 9.38 -1.61
CA LEU A 47 -0.71 9.47 -0.74
C LEU A 47 -0.10 8.09 -0.46
N GLY A 48 -0.93 7.11 -0.14
CA GLY A 48 -0.47 5.75 0.09
C GLY A 48 0.28 5.17 -1.11
N GLU A 49 -0.26 5.31 -2.31
CA GLU A 49 0.38 4.87 -3.55
C GLU A 49 1.67 5.65 -3.85
N THR A 50 1.67 6.95 -3.60
CA THR A 50 2.85 7.80 -3.79
C THR A 50 3.98 7.39 -2.86
N TYR A 51 3.70 7.21 -1.56
CA TYR A 51 4.68 6.75 -0.58
C TYR A 51 5.20 5.35 -0.91
N LEU A 52 4.29 4.45 -1.30
CA LEU A 52 4.66 3.09 -1.70
C LEU A 52 5.63 3.10 -2.88
N SER A 53 5.33 3.86 -3.93
CA SER A 53 6.16 3.97 -5.13
C SER A 53 7.54 4.55 -4.85
N ARG A 54 7.66 5.42 -3.85
CA ARG A 54 8.92 6.02 -3.40
C ARG A 54 9.71 5.16 -2.41
N GLY A 55 9.15 4.04 -1.96
CA GLY A 55 9.75 3.21 -0.93
C GLY A 55 9.64 3.79 0.48
N GLU A 56 8.77 4.74 0.70
CA GLU A 56 8.45 5.34 2.00
C GLU A 56 7.41 4.46 2.72
N PHE A 57 7.79 3.23 3.06
CA PHE A 57 6.87 2.18 3.48
C PHE A 57 6.12 2.48 4.77
N SER A 58 6.77 3.12 5.74
CA SER A 58 6.10 3.51 7.00
C SER A 58 5.00 4.54 6.75
N ALA A 59 5.28 5.56 5.94
CA ALA A 59 4.30 6.57 5.58
C ALA A 59 3.13 5.99 4.76
N ALA A 60 3.43 5.04 3.87
CA ALA A 60 2.39 4.31 3.14
C ALA A 60 1.45 3.54 4.08
N ILE A 61 2.01 2.83 5.06
CA ILE A 61 1.22 2.10 6.06
C ILE A 61 0.32 3.04 6.86
N ASP A 62 0.81 4.21 7.25
CA ASP A 62 0.01 5.18 7.99
C ASP A 62 -1.17 5.72 7.17
N ALA A 63 -0.95 6.02 5.88
CA ALA A 63 -2.01 6.42 4.97
C ALA A 63 -3.07 5.32 4.79
N TYR A 64 -2.64 4.07 4.60
CA TYR A 64 -3.55 2.93 4.46
C TYR A 64 -4.29 2.59 5.77
N LYS A 65 -3.67 2.77 6.93
CA LYS A 65 -4.36 2.63 8.22
C LYS A 65 -5.55 3.57 8.36
N TYR A 66 -5.40 4.82 7.91
CA TYR A 66 -6.51 5.76 7.90
C TYR A 66 -7.70 5.21 7.08
N LEU A 67 -7.45 4.68 5.90
CA LEU A 67 -8.48 4.09 5.05
C LEU A 67 -9.12 2.86 5.69
N LEU A 68 -8.32 2.01 6.33
CA LEU A 68 -8.81 0.80 7.00
C LEU A 68 -9.62 1.08 8.27
N GLN A 69 -9.45 2.24 8.89
CA GLN A 69 -10.33 2.70 9.98
C GLN A 69 -11.73 3.04 9.48
N LYS A 70 -11.84 3.51 8.24
CA LYS A 70 -13.12 3.83 7.58
C LYS A 70 -13.78 2.60 7.00
N ASP A 71 -13.03 1.80 6.26
CA ASP A 71 -13.45 0.55 5.65
C ASP A 71 -12.39 -0.54 5.88
N PRO A 72 -12.59 -1.41 6.88
CA PRO A 72 -11.65 -2.50 7.18
C PRO A 72 -11.45 -3.50 6.05
N HIS A 73 -12.36 -3.55 5.08
CA HIS A 73 -12.33 -4.45 3.93
C HIS A 73 -11.74 -3.80 2.66
N ASN A 74 -11.27 -2.56 2.75
CA ASN A 74 -10.74 -1.83 1.60
C ASN A 74 -9.59 -2.60 0.94
N PHE A 75 -9.84 -3.10 -0.27
CA PHE A 75 -8.90 -3.94 -1.01
C PHE A 75 -7.54 -3.27 -1.25
N LEU A 76 -7.55 -2.02 -1.74
CA LEU A 76 -6.32 -1.30 -2.07
C LEU A 76 -5.49 -0.99 -0.82
N ALA A 77 -6.16 -0.64 0.28
CA ALA A 77 -5.49 -0.37 1.54
C ALA A 77 -4.90 -1.64 2.17
N LEU A 78 -5.62 -2.75 2.14
CA LEU A 78 -5.11 -4.06 2.60
C LEU A 78 -3.90 -4.50 1.77
N ARG A 79 -4.02 -4.47 0.45
CA ARG A 79 -2.92 -4.81 -0.47
C ARG A 79 -1.71 -3.92 -0.25
N GLY A 80 -1.91 -2.61 -0.21
CA GLY A 80 -0.85 -1.63 0.00
C GLY A 80 -0.13 -1.80 1.33
N THR A 81 -0.84 -2.11 2.40
CA THR A 81 -0.26 -2.41 3.71
C THR A 81 0.64 -3.64 3.66
N VAL A 82 0.19 -4.71 3.02
CA VAL A 82 0.99 -5.95 2.86
C VAL A 82 2.22 -5.68 2.01
N LEU A 83 2.10 -4.98 0.88
CA LEU A 83 3.23 -4.60 0.02
C LEU A 83 4.25 -3.77 0.79
N ALA A 84 3.81 -2.75 1.51
CA ALA A 84 4.70 -1.88 2.30
C ALA A 84 5.43 -2.68 3.38
N SER A 85 4.77 -3.62 4.06
CA SER A 85 5.37 -4.49 5.06
C SER A 85 6.44 -5.42 4.48
N ALA A 86 6.29 -5.82 3.23
CA ALA A 86 7.26 -6.63 2.50
C ALA A 86 8.37 -5.80 1.82
N ARG A 87 8.33 -4.47 1.98
CA ARG A 87 9.24 -3.52 1.32
C ARG A 87 9.19 -3.60 -0.21
N MET A 88 7.99 -3.78 -0.72
CA MET A 88 7.69 -3.82 -2.15
C MET A 88 6.98 -2.54 -2.57
N ASN A 89 7.43 -1.96 -3.69
CA ASN A 89 6.85 -0.73 -4.24
C ASN A 89 5.58 -1.01 -5.06
N SER A 90 5.45 -2.23 -5.57
CA SER A 90 4.31 -2.66 -6.37
C SER A 90 4.21 -4.19 -6.42
N MET A 91 3.10 -4.70 -6.93
CA MET A 91 2.92 -6.15 -7.17
C MET A 91 3.96 -6.73 -8.15
N ASN A 92 4.49 -5.92 -9.05
CA ASN A 92 5.54 -6.36 -9.99
C ASN A 92 6.84 -6.76 -9.28
N ASP A 93 7.07 -6.30 -8.08
CA ASP A 93 8.26 -6.67 -7.29
C ASP A 93 8.27 -8.16 -6.91
N ILE A 94 7.13 -8.83 -6.92
CA ILE A 94 7.02 -10.28 -6.73
C ILE A 94 7.80 -11.05 -7.83
N LEU A 95 7.87 -10.49 -9.03
CA LEU A 95 8.57 -11.11 -10.17
C LEU A 95 10.09 -10.95 -10.10
N LYS A 96 10.61 -10.14 -9.17
CA LYS A 96 12.05 -9.95 -9.01
C LYS A 96 12.65 -11.12 -8.27
N THR A 97 13.77 -11.62 -8.78
CA THR A 97 14.55 -12.69 -8.14
C THR A 97 15.53 -12.19 -7.09
N ASP A 98 15.61 -10.87 -6.93
CA ASP A 98 16.48 -10.21 -5.98
C ASP A 98 15.75 -10.01 -4.65
N PHE A 99 16.16 -10.73 -3.62
CA PHE A 99 15.58 -10.68 -2.29
C PHE A 99 16.17 -9.57 -1.40
N ARG A 100 16.96 -8.65 -1.95
CA ARG A 100 17.52 -7.54 -1.18
C ARG A 100 16.41 -6.62 -0.67
N GLY A 101 16.42 -6.38 0.63
CA GLY A 101 15.44 -5.54 1.30
C GLY A 101 14.07 -6.20 1.49
N PHE A 102 13.82 -7.39 0.95
CA PHE A 102 12.58 -8.12 1.20
C PHE A 102 12.44 -8.48 2.68
N THR A 103 11.28 -8.22 3.24
CA THR A 103 10.91 -8.62 4.60
C THR A 103 9.60 -9.39 4.58
N TYR A 104 9.41 -10.26 5.57
CA TYR A 104 8.19 -11.03 5.70
C TYR A 104 7.52 -10.76 7.04
N ASN A 105 6.32 -10.21 6.98
CA ASN A 105 5.47 -9.99 8.15
C ASN A 105 4.22 -10.86 8.05
N SER A 106 4.29 -12.06 8.62
CA SER A 106 3.20 -13.03 8.59
C SER A 106 1.92 -12.47 9.23
N LYS A 107 2.03 -11.71 10.31
CA LYS A 107 0.88 -11.13 11.01
C LYS A 107 0.10 -10.17 10.13
N LEU A 108 0.78 -9.30 9.38
CA LEU A 108 0.11 -8.37 8.47
C LEU A 108 -0.51 -9.09 7.27
N ALA A 109 0.17 -10.10 6.72
CA ALA A 109 -0.36 -10.89 5.62
C ALA A 109 -1.61 -11.70 6.06
N GLU A 110 -1.57 -12.33 7.22
CA GLU A 110 -2.70 -13.06 7.79
C GLU A 110 -3.86 -12.13 8.15
N SER A 111 -3.58 -10.98 8.75
CA SER A 111 -4.58 -9.96 9.07
C SER A 111 -5.29 -9.44 7.81
N ALA A 112 -4.59 -9.29 6.70
CA ALA A 112 -5.20 -8.92 5.43
C ALA A 112 -6.15 -10.02 4.91
N VAL A 113 -5.79 -11.30 5.07
CA VAL A 113 -6.68 -12.42 4.74
C VAL A 113 -7.94 -12.39 5.60
N GLU A 114 -7.79 -12.19 6.91
CA GLU A 114 -8.92 -12.15 7.84
C GLU A 114 -9.85 -10.96 7.57
N SER A 115 -9.28 -9.79 7.30
CA SER A 115 -10.02 -8.54 7.08
C SER A 115 -10.61 -8.40 5.69
N SER A 116 -10.16 -9.19 4.72
CA SER A 116 -10.65 -9.10 3.33
C SER A 116 -12.13 -9.49 3.22
N SER A 117 -12.83 -8.88 2.25
CA SER A 117 -14.18 -9.29 1.89
C SER A 117 -14.22 -10.73 1.38
N ALA A 118 -15.41 -11.34 1.35
CA ALA A 118 -15.57 -12.70 0.81
C ALA A 118 -15.11 -12.80 -0.66
N GLU A 119 -15.32 -11.76 -1.44
CA GLU A 119 -14.93 -11.70 -2.86
C GLU A 119 -13.40 -11.63 -3.02
N ASP A 120 -12.71 -10.97 -2.10
CA ASP A 120 -11.27 -10.74 -2.17
C ASP A 120 -10.45 -11.80 -1.41
N LYS A 121 -11.11 -12.68 -0.67
CA LYS A 121 -10.48 -13.66 0.23
C LYS A 121 -9.42 -14.50 -0.48
N ASP A 122 -9.76 -15.06 -1.63
CA ASP A 122 -8.87 -15.93 -2.38
C ASP A 122 -7.61 -15.19 -2.87
N TYR A 123 -7.77 -13.91 -3.24
CA TYR A 123 -6.63 -13.07 -3.62
C TYR A 123 -5.62 -12.94 -2.46
N PHE A 124 -6.09 -12.61 -1.26
CA PHE A 124 -5.21 -12.41 -0.10
C PHE A 124 -4.63 -13.71 0.44
N VAL A 125 -5.37 -14.81 0.38
CA VAL A 125 -4.84 -16.16 0.69
C VAL A 125 -3.67 -16.49 -0.22
N GLU A 126 -3.82 -16.29 -1.52
CA GLU A 126 -2.77 -16.55 -2.50
C GLU A 126 -1.60 -15.59 -2.35
N PHE A 127 -1.85 -14.31 -2.11
CA PHE A 127 -0.82 -13.32 -1.88
C PHE A 127 0.02 -13.66 -0.63
N ALA A 128 -0.62 -14.01 0.49
CA ALA A 128 0.07 -14.46 1.70
C ALA A 128 0.91 -15.71 1.46
N ARG A 129 0.41 -16.67 0.68
CA ARG A 129 1.13 -17.88 0.29
C ARG A 129 2.39 -17.54 -0.51
N ILE A 130 2.29 -16.68 -1.51
CA ILE A 130 3.43 -16.25 -2.32
C ILE A 130 4.51 -15.59 -1.47
N LEU A 131 4.13 -14.68 -0.58
CA LEU A 131 5.10 -14.00 0.30
C LEU A 131 5.80 -14.97 1.25
N ARG A 132 5.09 -15.95 1.76
CA ARG A 132 5.67 -17.01 2.59
C ARG A 132 6.69 -17.86 1.81
N GLU A 133 6.35 -18.27 0.60
CA GLU A 133 7.26 -19.00 -0.27
C GLU A 133 8.49 -18.18 -0.66
N MET A 134 8.32 -16.90 -0.97
CA MET A 134 9.44 -15.98 -1.19
C MET A 134 10.36 -15.89 0.03
N HIS A 135 9.80 -15.87 1.22
CA HIS A 135 10.58 -15.86 2.46
C HIS A 135 11.44 -17.13 2.60
N GLU A 136 10.88 -18.31 2.34
CA GLU A 136 11.62 -19.56 2.36
C GLU A 136 12.72 -19.59 1.29
N LEU A 137 12.42 -19.14 0.07
CA LEU A 137 13.43 -19.01 -0.99
C LEU A 137 14.55 -18.04 -0.62
N SER A 138 14.24 -16.93 0.05
CA SER A 138 15.25 -15.97 0.51
C SER A 138 16.19 -16.57 1.55
N LYS A 139 15.69 -17.42 2.44
CA LYS A 139 16.52 -18.17 3.40
C LYS A 139 17.47 -19.12 2.68
N LEU A 140 16.96 -19.94 1.76
CA LEU A 140 17.78 -20.86 0.98
C LEU A 140 18.85 -20.14 0.15
N HIS A 141 18.53 -18.97 -0.39
CA HIS A 141 19.50 -18.15 -1.12
C HIS A 141 20.64 -17.66 -0.21
N LYS A 142 20.32 -17.22 1.02
CA LYS A 142 21.33 -16.80 2.01
C LYS A 142 22.22 -17.97 2.43
N GLU A 143 21.63 -19.14 2.68
CA GLU A 143 22.38 -20.35 3.04
C GLU A 143 23.35 -20.77 1.91
N ARG A 144 22.87 -20.79 0.67
CA ARG A 144 23.70 -21.08 -0.50
C ARG A 144 24.89 -20.14 -0.62
N LYS A 145 24.66 -18.84 -0.41
CA LYS A 145 25.71 -17.82 -0.46
C LYS A 145 26.74 -18.03 0.64
N SER A 146 26.31 -18.32 1.87
CA SER A 146 27.17 -18.59 3.01
C SER A 146 28.08 -19.81 2.74
N LEU A 147 27.52 -20.91 2.24
CA LEU A 147 28.28 -22.11 1.89
C LEU A 147 29.30 -21.86 0.77
N ALA A 148 28.96 -21.05 -0.23
CA ALA A 148 29.88 -20.67 -1.29
C ALA A 148 31.06 -19.85 -0.77
N ASP A 149 30.80 -18.92 0.16
CA ASP A 149 31.83 -18.09 0.79
C ASP A 149 32.77 -18.92 1.69
N GLU A 150 32.23 -19.87 2.47
CA GLU A 150 33.03 -20.81 3.25
C GLU A 150 33.95 -21.67 2.37
N LYS A 151 33.45 -22.16 1.26
CA LYS A 151 34.21 -22.94 0.30
C LYS A 151 35.36 -22.13 -0.31
N LYS A 152 35.13 -20.87 -0.64
CA LYS A 152 36.17 -19.96 -1.12
C LYS A 152 37.26 -19.73 -0.07
N ARG A 153 36.89 -19.51 1.22
CA ARG A 153 37.86 -19.33 2.32
C ARG A 153 38.71 -20.55 2.53
N LYS A 154 38.18 -21.77 2.40
CA LYS A 154 38.93 -23.03 2.53
C LYS A 154 39.92 -23.26 1.38
N ASN A 155 39.59 -22.81 0.19
CA ASN A 155 40.43 -22.95 -1.00
C ASN A 155 41.55 -21.90 -1.11
N THR A 156 41.54 -20.85 -0.27
CA THR A 156 42.53 -19.77 -0.25
C THR A 156 43.60 -19.99 0.90
N ARG A 157 43.52 -21.07 1.66
CA ARG A 157 44.53 -21.50 2.64
C ARG A 157 45.37 -22.64 2.07
#